data_51387872c303ae3b12d4df3dda482f18
#
_entry.id   51387872c303ae3b12d4df3dda482f18
#
_cell.length_a   1.000
_cell.length_b   1.000
_cell.length_c   1.000
_cell.angle_alpha   90.00
_cell.angle_beta   90.00
_cell.angle_gamma   90.00
#
_symmetry.space_group_name_H-M   'P 1'
#
loop_
_entity.id
_entity.type
_entity.pdbx_description
1 polymer ?
#
loop_
_entity_poly.entity_id
_entity_poly.type
_entity_poly.pdbx_seq_one_letter_code
_entity_poly.pdbx_strand_id
1 'polypeptide(L)'
;RNNKGLNQYEFAEKLGISPQAVSKWECGQSCPSIENLCMISEIFGISIDTLLSGSGDSEKMMIGIDGGGTKTEFVLFSESGRVLNRIVLGGSNPNTVGMENAINILQLGIDTLLRIKGKISGIFVGAAGLDSGNNTSKIKKMLKEKYPKVKIRCENDVFNVIACGKNLDQCVAAICGTGMIVYANRNGNLKHFGGRGYLLDKGGSGFHIGRDAICAAQDARDGTGKHTILTDLVEDKIGNTVWESIQDIYSKNQSYIASFTPCVFLAYENGDKIAEQILKNNAGCVAELINFAVDHCDVGKYVVASGGILKQKPAFRVMLKEMLHPDIILDVPDYPPIYGACIMCCIMCGIDTKQVEEHFMMSYDSCQ
;
A
#
# COMPACT_ATOMS: atom_id res chain seq x y z
N ARG A 1 8.05 -0.32 38.59
CA ARG A 1 8.22 -0.08 40.04
C ARG A 1 6.85 -0.12 40.76
N ASN A 2 5.88 0.65 40.32
CA ASN A 2 4.55 0.75 40.92
C ASN A 2 3.82 -0.60 41.00
N ASN A 3 3.93 -1.46 40.00
CA ASN A 3 3.30 -2.80 39.96
C ASN A 3 3.86 -3.78 41.03
N LYS A 4 5.04 -3.52 41.59
CA LYS A 4 5.61 -4.29 42.73
C LYS A 4 5.49 -3.57 44.06
N GLY A 5 4.75 -2.44 44.13
CA GLY A 5 4.49 -1.69 45.34
C GLY A 5 5.73 -0.98 45.93
N LEU A 6 6.84 -0.89 45.21
CA LEU A 6 8.05 -0.22 45.66
C LEU A 6 7.93 1.31 45.53
N ASN A 7 8.28 2.07 46.55
CA ASN A 7 8.45 3.52 46.41
C ASN A 7 9.84 3.88 45.83
N GLN A 8 10.11 5.16 45.56
CA GLN A 8 11.39 5.59 44.97
C GLN A 8 12.58 5.36 45.90
N TYR A 9 12.40 5.47 47.18
CA TYR A 9 13.43 5.23 48.17
C TYR A 9 13.83 3.77 48.25
N GLU A 10 12.86 2.88 48.41
CA GLU A 10 13.05 1.42 48.46
C GLU A 10 13.69 0.87 47.19
N PHE A 11 13.33 1.46 46.05
CA PHE A 11 13.90 1.07 44.75
C PHE A 11 15.36 1.56 44.61
N ALA A 12 15.64 2.81 45.03
CA ALA A 12 16.97 3.37 45.04
C ALA A 12 17.92 2.60 45.95
N GLU A 13 17.45 2.21 47.12
CA GLU A 13 18.20 1.38 48.09
C GLU A 13 18.59 0.02 47.52
N LYS A 14 17.67 -0.65 46.82
CA LYS A 14 17.95 -1.93 46.15
C LYS A 14 18.97 -1.81 45.02
N LEU A 15 19.10 -0.65 44.40
CA LEU A 15 20.06 -0.38 43.32
C LEU A 15 21.38 0.24 43.84
N GLY A 16 21.49 0.59 45.13
CA GLY A 16 22.65 1.26 45.68
C GLY A 16 22.88 2.69 45.16
N ILE A 17 21.79 3.40 44.78
CA ILE A 17 21.83 4.75 44.16
C ILE A 17 20.98 5.74 44.98
N SER A 18 21.05 7.03 44.62
CA SER A 18 20.23 8.04 45.25
C SER A 18 18.77 8.04 44.72
N PRO A 19 17.76 8.37 45.54
CA PRO A 19 16.38 8.53 45.12
C PRO A 19 16.21 9.59 44.03
N GLN A 20 17.08 10.62 44.00
CA GLN A 20 17.11 11.64 42.96
C GLN A 20 17.49 11.07 41.60
N ALA A 21 18.37 10.05 41.57
CA ALA A 21 18.73 9.38 40.29
C ALA A 21 17.50 8.64 39.74
N VAL A 22 16.78 7.92 40.56
CA VAL A 22 15.52 7.24 40.20
C VAL A 22 14.49 8.25 39.67
N SER A 23 14.31 9.37 40.36
CA SER A 23 13.40 10.44 39.93
C SER A 23 13.75 11.00 38.58
N LYS A 24 15.05 11.24 38.30
CA LYS A 24 15.52 11.72 36.97
C LYS A 24 15.25 10.72 35.87
N TRP A 25 15.38 9.42 36.15
CA TRP A 25 15.05 8.36 35.17
C TRP A 25 13.56 8.32 34.90
N GLU A 26 12.72 8.39 35.90
CA GLU A 26 11.26 8.38 35.77
C GLU A 26 10.73 9.63 35.04
N CYS A 27 11.44 10.77 35.13
CA CYS A 27 11.12 12.01 34.42
C CYS A 27 11.82 12.14 33.06
N GLY A 28 12.55 11.11 32.61
CA GLY A 28 13.25 11.14 31.31
C GLY A 28 14.44 12.10 31.24
N GLN A 29 14.93 12.63 32.37
CA GLN A 29 16.04 13.58 32.43
C GLN A 29 17.42 12.91 32.35
N SER A 30 17.51 11.60 32.61
CA SER A 30 18.70 10.78 32.42
C SER A 30 18.32 9.31 32.26
N CYS A 31 19.25 8.49 31.73
CA CYS A 31 19.07 7.04 31.59
C CYS A 31 19.89 6.28 32.62
N PRO A 32 19.44 5.08 33.09
CA PRO A 32 20.24 4.17 33.89
C PRO A 32 21.52 3.74 33.16
N SER A 33 22.60 3.50 33.94
CA SER A 33 23.80 2.84 33.37
C SER A 33 23.50 1.38 33.01
N ILE A 34 24.37 0.74 32.24
CA ILE A 34 24.22 -0.69 31.88
C ILE A 34 24.19 -1.58 33.14
N GLU A 35 25.02 -1.28 34.14
CA GLU A 35 25.05 -1.98 35.40
C GLU A 35 23.70 -1.86 36.13
N ASN A 36 23.14 -0.65 36.20
CA ASN A 36 21.82 -0.43 36.77
C ASN A 36 20.71 -1.12 35.97
N LEU A 37 20.80 -1.20 34.66
CA LEU A 37 19.84 -1.96 33.82
C LEU A 37 19.90 -3.46 34.14
N CYS A 38 21.10 -4.03 34.37
CA CYS A 38 21.25 -5.43 34.80
C CYS A 38 20.56 -5.67 36.14
N MET A 39 20.83 -4.80 37.13
CA MET A 39 20.20 -4.91 38.45
C MET A 39 18.67 -4.73 38.42
N ILE A 40 18.18 -3.79 37.61
CA ILE A 40 16.74 -3.60 37.37
C ILE A 40 16.12 -4.85 36.77
N SER A 41 16.79 -5.45 35.78
CA SER A 41 16.39 -6.70 35.15
C SER A 41 16.21 -7.83 36.14
N GLU A 42 17.17 -8.00 37.07
CA GLU A 42 17.13 -9.00 38.13
C GLU A 42 16.00 -8.73 39.14
N ILE A 43 15.87 -7.48 39.62
CA ILE A 43 14.84 -7.09 40.64
C ILE A 43 13.43 -7.33 40.11
N PHE A 44 13.20 -7.05 38.82
CA PHE A 44 11.87 -7.18 38.20
C PHE A 44 11.64 -8.53 37.53
N GLY A 45 12.69 -9.31 37.28
CA GLY A 45 12.62 -10.58 36.56
C GLY A 45 12.25 -10.39 35.06
N ILE A 46 12.66 -9.25 34.47
CA ILE A 46 12.40 -8.90 33.08
C ILE A 46 13.73 -8.71 32.34
N SER A 47 13.77 -9.05 31.05
CA SER A 47 15.01 -8.91 30.28
C SER A 47 15.41 -7.44 30.10
N ILE A 48 16.71 -7.16 29.91
CA ILE A 48 17.21 -5.82 29.59
C ILE A 48 16.57 -5.31 28.31
N ASP A 49 16.36 -6.18 27.30
CA ASP A 49 15.64 -5.84 26.06
C ASP A 49 14.23 -5.32 26.36
N THR A 50 13.52 -5.92 27.32
CA THR A 50 12.18 -5.48 27.76
C THR A 50 12.23 -4.13 28.50
N LEU A 51 13.28 -3.90 29.30
CA LEU A 51 13.48 -2.62 29.98
C LEU A 51 13.77 -1.47 29.00
N LEU A 52 14.55 -1.73 27.98
CA LEU A 52 14.93 -0.74 26.96
C LEU A 52 13.81 -0.47 25.96
N SER A 53 12.98 -1.48 25.66
CA SER A 53 11.84 -1.35 24.75
C SER A 53 10.58 -0.75 25.39
N GLY A 54 10.55 -0.60 26.73
CA GLY A 54 9.40 -0.05 27.47
C GLY A 54 8.17 -0.96 27.50
N SER A 55 8.29 -2.21 27.06
CA SER A 55 7.19 -3.17 26.98
C SER A 55 7.20 -4.14 28.17
N GLY A 56 6.39 -3.85 29.16
CA GLY A 56 5.87 -4.86 30.09
C GLY A 56 4.76 -5.64 29.36
N ASP A 57 4.89 -6.97 29.23
CA ASP A 57 4.21 -7.92 28.34
C ASP A 57 4.62 -7.70 26.87
N SER A 58 5.17 -8.74 26.25
CA SER A 58 5.66 -8.65 24.86
C SER A 58 4.53 -8.17 23.96
N GLU A 59 4.59 -6.89 23.55
CA GLU A 59 3.64 -6.26 22.63
C GLU A 59 3.42 -7.20 21.44
N LYS A 60 2.18 -7.51 21.12
CA LYS A 60 1.88 -8.40 20.01
C LYS A 60 2.34 -7.75 18.71
N MET A 61 3.12 -8.47 17.95
CA MET A 61 3.56 -8.02 16.63
C MET A 61 2.73 -8.67 15.53
N MET A 62 2.62 -7.98 14.43
CA MET A 62 1.87 -8.40 13.25
C MET A 62 2.64 -8.05 11.98
N ILE A 63 2.31 -8.73 10.89
CA ILE A 63 2.88 -8.47 9.58
C ILE A 63 1.76 -8.14 8.60
N GLY A 64 1.82 -6.96 8.00
CA GLY A 64 1.05 -6.58 6.82
C GLY A 64 1.88 -6.79 5.55
N ILE A 65 1.25 -7.26 4.48
CA ILE A 65 1.91 -7.51 3.19
C ILE A 65 1.07 -6.93 2.07
N ASP A 66 1.70 -6.08 1.22
CA ASP A 66 1.12 -5.54 -0.01
C ASP A 66 1.88 -6.08 -1.21
N GLY A 67 1.28 -7.04 -1.91
CA GLY A 67 1.91 -7.80 -2.99
C GLY A 67 1.43 -7.38 -4.37
N GLY A 68 2.34 -6.86 -5.20
CA GLY A 68 2.06 -6.51 -6.59
C GLY A 68 2.76 -7.39 -7.62
N GLY A 69 2.65 -7.04 -8.89
CA GLY A 69 3.33 -7.73 -9.99
C GLY A 69 4.84 -7.48 -10.06
N THR A 70 5.30 -6.32 -9.59
CA THR A 70 6.72 -5.89 -9.68
C THR A 70 7.43 -5.83 -8.34
N LYS A 71 6.71 -5.55 -7.27
CA LYS A 71 7.23 -5.46 -5.89
C LYS A 71 6.24 -6.00 -4.89
N THR A 72 6.75 -6.41 -3.74
CA THR A 72 5.98 -6.81 -2.56
C THR A 72 6.57 -6.11 -1.36
N GLU A 73 5.74 -5.39 -0.64
CA GLU A 73 6.11 -4.67 0.57
C GLU A 73 5.63 -5.42 1.80
N PHE A 74 6.49 -5.49 2.81
CA PHE A 74 6.22 -6.17 4.07
C PHE A 74 6.50 -5.19 5.20
N VAL A 75 5.59 -5.11 6.15
CA VAL A 75 5.72 -4.28 7.35
C VAL A 75 5.48 -5.13 8.58
N LEU A 76 6.48 -5.15 9.48
CA LEU A 76 6.34 -5.64 10.83
C LEU A 76 5.95 -4.45 11.72
N PHE A 77 4.87 -4.58 12.46
CA PHE A 77 4.35 -3.53 13.33
C PHE A 77 3.77 -4.10 14.62
N SER A 78 3.67 -3.26 15.64
CA SER A 78 3.12 -3.60 16.94
C SER A 78 1.61 -3.35 17.01
N GLU A 79 0.95 -3.86 18.05
CA GLU A 79 -0.48 -3.60 18.29
C GLU A 79 -0.80 -2.12 18.56
N SER A 80 0.19 -1.31 18.96
CA SER A 80 0.07 0.15 19.08
C SER A 80 0.17 0.88 17.73
N GLY A 81 0.41 0.16 16.63
CA GLY A 81 0.56 0.73 15.29
C GLY A 81 1.96 1.18 14.92
N ARG A 82 2.94 1.04 15.81
CA ARG A 82 4.32 1.41 15.54
C ARG A 82 4.95 0.45 14.53
N VAL A 83 5.47 0.96 13.42
CA VAL A 83 6.27 0.20 12.45
C VAL A 83 7.65 -0.10 13.06
N LEU A 84 7.99 -1.38 13.12
CA LEU A 84 9.24 -1.89 13.70
C LEU A 84 10.28 -2.22 12.65
N ASN A 85 9.82 -2.68 11.48
CA ASN A 85 10.68 -2.96 10.33
C ASN A 85 9.86 -2.97 9.03
N ARG A 86 10.52 -2.65 7.94
CA ARG A 86 9.96 -2.61 6.59
C ARG A 86 10.96 -3.19 5.60
N ILE A 87 10.48 -4.05 4.71
CA ILE A 87 11.29 -4.58 3.60
C ILE A 87 10.49 -4.59 2.31
N VAL A 88 11.17 -4.47 1.19
CA VAL A 88 10.59 -4.55 -0.15
C VAL A 88 11.35 -5.62 -0.94
N LEU A 89 10.61 -6.55 -1.51
CA LEU A 89 11.14 -7.63 -2.35
C LEU A 89 10.51 -7.57 -3.75
N GLY A 90 10.86 -8.51 -4.61
CA GLY A 90 10.26 -8.67 -5.94
C GLY A 90 8.75 -8.94 -5.89
N GLY A 91 8.10 -8.94 -7.07
CA GLY A 91 6.66 -9.15 -7.18
C GLY A 91 6.22 -10.53 -6.70
N SER A 92 5.03 -10.61 -6.09
CA SER A 92 4.42 -11.84 -5.59
C SER A 92 3.06 -12.18 -6.23
N ASN A 93 2.74 -11.55 -7.36
CA ASN A 93 1.53 -11.92 -8.13
C ASN A 93 1.76 -13.29 -8.83
N PRO A 94 1.05 -14.37 -8.42
CA PRO A 94 1.27 -15.69 -8.98
C PRO A 94 0.97 -15.80 -10.47
N ASN A 95 0.14 -14.91 -11.01
CA ASN A 95 -0.15 -14.87 -12.45
C ASN A 95 1.00 -14.28 -13.27
N THR A 96 1.90 -13.54 -12.64
CA THR A 96 3.05 -12.88 -13.30
C THR A 96 4.35 -13.64 -13.07
N VAL A 97 4.63 -14.02 -11.80
CA VAL A 97 5.91 -14.65 -11.44
C VAL A 97 5.82 -16.17 -11.28
N GLY A 98 4.63 -16.74 -11.39
CA GLY A 98 4.34 -18.14 -11.11
C GLY A 98 4.12 -18.42 -9.61
N MET A 99 3.38 -19.49 -9.30
CA MET A 99 2.95 -19.81 -7.94
C MET A 99 4.13 -20.08 -6.99
N GLU A 100 5.12 -20.82 -7.43
CA GLU A 100 6.29 -21.19 -6.62
C GLU A 100 7.10 -19.95 -6.23
N ASN A 101 7.41 -19.07 -7.19
CA ASN A 101 8.15 -17.85 -6.93
C ASN A 101 7.36 -16.90 -6.02
N ALA A 102 6.03 -16.78 -6.20
CA ALA A 102 5.20 -15.98 -5.32
C ALA A 102 5.27 -16.47 -3.87
N ILE A 103 5.18 -17.78 -3.64
CA ILE A 103 5.31 -18.39 -2.31
C ILE A 103 6.71 -18.14 -1.73
N ASN A 104 7.77 -18.32 -2.52
CA ASN A 104 9.14 -18.13 -2.08
C ASN A 104 9.39 -16.68 -1.63
N ILE A 105 8.91 -15.70 -2.39
CA ILE A 105 9.01 -14.27 -2.05
C ILE A 105 8.27 -13.96 -0.75
N LEU A 106 7.03 -14.46 -0.61
CA LEU A 106 6.24 -14.26 0.61
C LEU A 106 6.92 -14.88 1.84
N GLN A 107 7.44 -16.11 1.72
CA GLN A 107 8.13 -16.77 2.81
C GLN A 107 9.45 -16.08 3.16
N LEU A 108 10.24 -15.67 2.17
CA LEU A 108 11.49 -14.94 2.39
C LEU A 108 11.25 -13.64 3.15
N GLY A 109 10.24 -12.86 2.75
CA GLY A 109 9.89 -11.61 3.43
C GLY A 109 9.43 -11.84 4.87
N ILE A 110 8.56 -12.81 5.10
CA ILE A 110 8.09 -13.18 6.44
C ILE A 110 9.26 -13.66 7.30
N ASP A 111 10.07 -14.60 6.82
CA ASP A 111 11.23 -15.14 7.57
C ASP A 111 12.25 -14.06 7.93
N THR A 112 12.45 -13.08 7.04
CA THR A 112 13.35 -11.94 7.31
C THR A 112 12.84 -11.11 8.48
N LEU A 113 11.54 -10.82 8.52
CA LEU A 113 10.92 -10.05 9.62
C LEU A 113 10.84 -10.86 10.92
N LEU A 114 10.67 -12.18 10.85
CA LEU A 114 10.62 -13.07 12.02
C LEU A 114 11.97 -13.21 12.75
N ARG A 115 13.08 -12.74 12.18
CA ARG A 115 14.38 -12.68 12.87
C ARG A 115 14.39 -11.67 14.01
N ILE A 116 13.45 -10.70 13.99
CA ILE A 116 13.26 -9.75 15.08
C ILE A 116 12.58 -10.49 16.23
N LYS A 117 13.13 -10.36 17.44
CA LYS A 117 12.59 -11.02 18.64
C LYS A 117 11.18 -10.50 18.95
N GLY A 118 10.24 -11.42 19.15
CA GLY A 118 8.89 -11.12 19.57
C GLY A 118 7.88 -12.16 19.09
N LYS A 119 6.65 -12.09 19.60
CA LYS A 119 5.58 -13.03 19.28
C LYS A 119 4.70 -12.46 18.18
N ILE A 120 4.73 -13.09 16.99
CA ILE A 120 3.84 -12.73 15.89
C ILE A 120 2.45 -13.31 16.12
N SER A 121 1.44 -12.46 16.13
CA SER A 121 0.03 -12.81 16.34
C SER A 121 -0.70 -13.06 15.04
N GLY A 122 -0.37 -12.33 13.99
CA GLY A 122 -1.04 -12.40 12.70
C GLY A 122 -0.20 -11.97 11.51
N ILE A 123 -0.57 -12.50 10.34
CA ILE A 123 -0.03 -12.12 9.03
C ILE A 123 -1.22 -11.93 8.10
N PHE A 124 -1.32 -10.75 7.51
CA PHE A 124 -2.26 -10.47 6.44
C PHE A 124 -1.52 -10.30 5.12
N VAL A 125 -1.95 -11.02 4.11
CA VAL A 125 -1.41 -10.94 2.75
C VAL A 125 -2.49 -10.40 1.84
N GLY A 126 -2.38 -9.14 1.41
CA GLY A 126 -3.16 -8.57 0.32
C GLY A 126 -2.31 -8.55 -0.94
N ALA A 127 -2.57 -9.42 -1.91
CA ALA A 127 -1.72 -9.50 -3.08
C ALA A 127 -2.52 -9.64 -4.39
N ALA A 128 -2.03 -8.98 -5.44
CA ALA A 128 -2.60 -9.05 -6.77
C ALA A 128 -2.63 -10.51 -7.28
N GLY A 129 -3.70 -10.86 -7.99
CA GLY A 129 -3.86 -12.19 -8.59
C GLY A 129 -4.25 -13.31 -7.62
N LEU A 130 -4.52 -12.98 -6.34
CA LEU A 130 -5.00 -13.99 -5.38
C LEU A 130 -6.45 -14.40 -5.64
N ASP A 131 -7.26 -13.56 -6.26
CA ASP A 131 -8.65 -13.86 -6.65
C ASP A 131 -8.74 -14.78 -7.89
N SER A 132 -7.63 -15.06 -8.58
CA SER A 132 -7.62 -15.92 -9.75
C SER A 132 -7.63 -17.41 -9.35
N GLY A 133 -8.66 -18.13 -9.78
CA GLY A 133 -8.76 -19.57 -9.56
C GLY A 133 -8.70 -19.94 -8.06
N ASN A 134 -7.74 -20.77 -7.67
CA ASN A 134 -7.54 -21.21 -6.30
C ASN A 134 -6.26 -20.69 -5.65
N ASN A 135 -5.71 -19.57 -6.16
CA ASN A 135 -4.44 -19.01 -5.71
C ASN A 135 -4.44 -18.67 -4.22
N THR A 136 -5.50 -17.99 -3.73
CA THR A 136 -5.66 -17.67 -2.30
C THR A 136 -5.57 -18.92 -1.42
N SER A 137 -6.28 -19.99 -1.79
CA SER A 137 -6.29 -21.23 -1.01
C SER A 137 -4.93 -21.92 -0.98
N LYS A 138 -4.21 -21.94 -2.12
CA LYS A 138 -2.88 -22.54 -2.22
C LYS A 138 -1.85 -21.78 -1.37
N ILE A 139 -1.77 -20.46 -1.52
CA ILE A 139 -0.83 -19.63 -0.76
C ILE A 139 -1.15 -19.70 0.73
N LYS A 140 -2.43 -19.57 1.12
CA LYS A 140 -2.84 -19.68 2.53
C LYS A 140 -2.45 -21.04 3.13
N LYS A 141 -2.64 -22.14 2.40
CA LYS A 141 -2.25 -23.48 2.84
C LYS A 141 -0.75 -23.57 3.09
N MET A 142 0.09 -23.16 2.13
CA MET A 142 1.54 -23.21 2.23
C MET A 142 2.08 -22.35 3.39
N LEU A 143 1.52 -21.15 3.58
CA LEU A 143 1.90 -20.29 4.70
C LEU A 143 1.46 -20.87 6.04
N LYS A 144 0.27 -21.47 6.13
CA LYS A 144 -0.23 -22.14 7.34
C LYS A 144 0.61 -23.36 7.73
N GLU A 145 1.06 -24.13 6.77
CA GLU A 145 1.97 -25.28 7.00
C GLU A 145 3.30 -24.82 7.61
N LYS A 146 3.85 -23.71 7.10
CA LYS A 146 5.11 -23.17 7.60
C LYS A 146 4.98 -22.39 8.92
N TYR A 147 3.88 -21.67 9.11
CA TYR A 147 3.63 -20.84 10.31
C TYR A 147 2.35 -21.25 11.05
N PRO A 148 2.28 -22.50 11.60
CA PRO A 148 1.04 -23.08 12.11
C PRO A 148 0.44 -22.35 13.31
N LYS A 149 1.26 -21.63 14.10
CA LYS A 149 0.85 -20.93 15.32
C LYS A 149 0.37 -19.49 15.06
N VAL A 150 0.48 -18.99 13.82
CA VAL A 150 0.14 -17.62 13.45
C VAL A 150 -1.24 -17.58 12.79
N LYS A 151 -2.05 -16.57 13.09
CA LYS A 151 -3.27 -16.29 12.34
C LYS A 151 -2.88 -15.78 10.94
N ILE A 152 -3.38 -16.39 9.86
CA ILE A 152 -3.05 -16.00 8.48
C ILE A 152 -4.32 -15.81 7.68
N ARG A 153 -4.42 -14.66 7.03
CA ARG A 153 -5.44 -14.35 6.03
C ARG A 153 -4.78 -13.87 4.75
N CYS A 154 -5.22 -14.41 3.63
CA CYS A 154 -4.75 -14.03 2.29
C CYS A 154 -5.96 -13.58 1.48
N GLU A 155 -5.86 -12.42 0.84
CA GLU A 155 -6.93 -11.79 0.05
C GLU A 155 -6.32 -11.09 -1.17
N ASN A 156 -7.18 -10.65 -2.10
CA ASN A 156 -6.76 -9.78 -3.18
C ASN A 156 -6.24 -8.43 -2.63
N ASP A 157 -5.29 -7.79 -3.34
CA ASP A 157 -4.67 -6.51 -2.96
C ASP A 157 -5.67 -5.35 -2.87
N VAL A 158 -6.85 -5.46 -3.47
CA VAL A 158 -7.90 -4.46 -3.33
C VAL A 158 -8.33 -4.26 -1.88
N PHE A 159 -8.25 -5.30 -1.03
CA PHE A 159 -8.56 -5.14 0.40
C PHE A 159 -7.58 -4.21 1.13
N ASN A 160 -6.33 -4.11 0.65
CA ASN A 160 -5.39 -3.12 1.15
C ASN A 160 -5.88 -1.71 0.83
N VAL A 161 -6.44 -1.48 -0.36
CA VAL A 161 -7.01 -0.18 -0.76
C VAL A 161 -8.29 0.11 0.00
N ILE A 162 -9.22 -0.85 0.10
CA ILE A 162 -10.47 -0.71 0.85
C ILE A 162 -10.20 -0.32 2.30
N ALA A 163 -9.20 -0.96 2.93
CA ALA A 163 -8.86 -0.72 4.33
C ALA A 163 -8.12 0.61 4.57
N CYS A 164 -7.67 1.31 3.54
CA CYS A 164 -7.24 2.69 3.65
C CYS A 164 -8.41 3.68 3.74
N GLY A 165 -9.62 3.26 3.35
CA GLY A 165 -10.82 4.09 3.36
C GLY A 165 -11.63 3.94 4.66
N LYS A 166 -12.79 4.61 4.68
CA LYS A 166 -13.66 4.71 5.87
C LYS A 166 -14.79 3.67 5.89
N ASN A 167 -15.04 2.97 4.79
CA ASN A 167 -16.10 1.97 4.69
C ASN A 167 -15.54 0.66 4.14
N LEU A 168 -15.49 -0.35 4.99
CA LEU A 168 -14.92 -1.65 4.66
C LEU A 168 -15.90 -2.62 4.04
N ASP A 169 -17.21 -2.42 4.29
CA ASP A 169 -18.23 -3.44 4.00
C ASP A 169 -18.96 -3.21 2.69
N GLN A 170 -19.30 -1.96 2.40
CA GLN A 170 -20.07 -1.60 1.21
C GLN A 170 -19.45 -0.40 0.52
N CYS A 171 -18.59 -0.64 -0.46
CA CYS A 171 -17.88 0.41 -1.19
C CYS A 171 -17.53 -0.03 -2.61
N VAL A 172 -17.18 0.94 -3.41
CA VAL A 172 -16.44 0.74 -4.66
C VAL A 172 -14.97 1.04 -4.41
N ALA A 173 -14.06 0.20 -4.88
CA ALA A 173 -12.62 0.46 -4.85
C ALA A 173 -12.11 0.63 -6.28
N ALA A 174 -11.39 1.72 -6.56
CA ALA A 174 -10.80 2.00 -7.87
C ALA A 174 -9.28 2.11 -7.76
N ILE A 175 -8.55 1.35 -8.56
CA ILE A 175 -7.09 1.37 -8.61
C ILE A 175 -6.66 1.84 -9.99
N CYS A 176 -6.01 3.02 -10.07
CA CYS A 176 -5.51 3.61 -11.31
C CYS A 176 -3.99 3.83 -11.20
N GLY A 177 -3.25 2.86 -11.73
CA GLY A 177 -1.79 2.86 -11.84
C GLY A 177 -1.34 2.62 -13.28
N THR A 178 -0.35 1.74 -13.49
CA THR A 178 0.01 1.25 -14.83
C THR A 178 -1.17 0.58 -15.53
N GLY A 179 -1.97 -0.20 -14.78
CA GLY A 179 -3.28 -0.72 -15.16
C GLY A 179 -4.41 0.03 -14.44
N MET A 180 -5.66 -0.36 -14.75
CA MET A 180 -6.86 0.18 -14.10
C MET A 180 -7.85 -0.95 -13.81
N ILE A 181 -8.44 -0.93 -12.62
CA ILE A 181 -9.49 -1.88 -12.22
C ILE A 181 -10.41 -1.23 -11.19
N VAL A 182 -11.69 -1.59 -11.25
CA VAL A 182 -12.72 -1.17 -10.31
C VAL A 182 -13.33 -2.41 -9.67
N TYR A 183 -13.49 -2.40 -8.36
CA TYR A 183 -14.15 -3.46 -7.59
C TYR A 183 -15.38 -2.91 -6.88
N ALA A 184 -16.49 -3.63 -6.96
CA ALA A 184 -17.61 -3.47 -6.05
C ALA A 184 -17.43 -4.46 -4.89
N ASN A 185 -17.38 -3.95 -3.67
CA ASN A 185 -17.28 -4.76 -2.45
C ASN A 185 -18.61 -4.73 -1.69
N ARG A 186 -19.20 -5.90 -1.49
CA ARG A 186 -20.38 -6.08 -0.65
C ARG A 186 -20.09 -7.12 0.43
N ASN A 187 -19.78 -6.67 1.64
CA ASN A 187 -19.46 -7.52 2.80
C ASN A 187 -18.37 -8.57 2.50
N GLY A 188 -17.30 -8.17 1.82
CA GLY A 188 -16.19 -9.03 1.44
C GLY A 188 -16.39 -9.81 0.13
N ASN A 189 -17.58 -9.75 -0.48
CA ASN A 189 -17.82 -10.32 -1.81
C ASN A 189 -17.44 -9.30 -2.88
N LEU A 190 -16.40 -9.60 -3.64
CA LEU A 190 -15.86 -8.73 -4.68
C LEU A 190 -16.44 -9.06 -6.06
N LYS A 191 -16.83 -8.04 -6.80
CA LYS A 191 -17.10 -8.10 -8.23
C LYS A 191 -16.25 -7.05 -8.93
N HIS A 192 -15.46 -7.46 -9.93
CA HIS A 192 -14.55 -6.52 -10.63
C HIS A 192 -15.10 -6.09 -11.98
N PHE A 193 -14.69 -4.90 -12.40
CA PHE A 193 -14.99 -4.27 -13.69
C PHE A 193 -13.68 -3.69 -14.25
N GLY A 194 -13.41 -3.90 -15.53
CA GLY A 194 -12.09 -3.64 -16.10
C GLY A 194 -11.05 -4.64 -15.58
N GLY A 195 -9.79 -4.23 -15.58
CA GLY A 195 -8.68 -5.09 -15.15
C GLY A 195 -8.40 -6.27 -16.09
N ARG A 196 -8.84 -6.17 -17.34
CA ARG A 196 -8.68 -7.19 -18.37
C ARG A 196 -7.32 -7.10 -19.08
N GLY A 197 -6.51 -6.16 -18.63
CA GLY A 197 -5.20 -5.86 -19.21
C GLY A 197 -5.26 -4.81 -20.32
N TYR A 198 -4.09 -4.30 -20.65
CA TYR A 198 -3.93 -3.14 -21.54
C TYR A 198 -4.49 -3.28 -22.94
N LEU A 199 -4.65 -4.51 -23.42
CA LEU A 199 -5.22 -4.80 -24.74
C LEU A 199 -6.75 -4.76 -24.77
N LEU A 200 -7.41 -5.12 -23.67
CA LEU A 200 -8.86 -5.33 -23.64
C LEU A 200 -9.61 -4.24 -22.85
N ASP A 201 -8.93 -3.48 -22.01
CA ASP A 201 -9.50 -2.34 -21.32
C ASP A 201 -9.55 -1.12 -22.24
N LYS A 202 -10.60 -0.30 -22.10
CA LYS A 202 -10.83 0.85 -22.98
C LYS A 202 -9.92 2.04 -22.68
N GLY A 203 -9.55 2.24 -21.41
CA GLY A 203 -8.83 3.43 -20.93
C GLY A 203 -8.70 3.48 -19.42
N GLY A 204 -8.28 4.64 -18.88
CA GLY A 204 -8.26 4.95 -17.46
C GLY A 204 -6.98 4.55 -16.73
N SER A 205 -5.97 4.02 -17.41
CA SER A 205 -4.71 3.63 -16.81
C SER A 205 -3.54 4.46 -17.36
N GLY A 206 -2.40 4.42 -16.65
CA GLY A 206 -1.17 5.05 -17.13
C GLY A 206 -0.72 4.51 -18.49
N PHE A 207 -0.92 3.23 -18.74
CA PHE A 207 -0.65 2.66 -20.07
C PHE A 207 -1.48 3.37 -21.14
N HIS A 208 -2.79 3.52 -20.93
CA HIS A 208 -3.67 4.12 -21.94
C HIS A 208 -3.36 5.60 -22.15
N ILE A 209 -3.14 6.35 -21.07
CA ILE A 209 -2.75 7.77 -21.15
C ILE A 209 -1.42 7.91 -21.89
N GLY A 210 -0.43 7.07 -21.60
CA GLY A 210 0.87 7.10 -22.27
C GLY A 210 0.80 6.66 -23.74
N ARG A 211 0.00 5.63 -24.05
CA ARG A 211 -0.28 5.22 -25.43
C ARG A 211 -0.92 6.36 -26.24
N ASP A 212 -1.94 7.00 -25.66
CA ASP A 212 -2.67 8.08 -26.32
C ASP A 212 -1.75 9.29 -26.56
N ALA A 213 -0.76 9.53 -25.66
CA ALA A 213 0.25 10.56 -25.86
C ALA A 213 1.16 10.25 -27.08
N ILE A 214 1.64 9.01 -27.17
CA ILE A 214 2.50 8.57 -28.28
C ILE A 214 1.74 8.64 -29.60
N CYS A 215 0.48 8.19 -29.63
CA CYS A 215 -0.37 8.30 -30.82
C CYS A 215 -0.61 9.76 -31.22
N ALA A 216 -0.97 10.64 -30.27
CA ALA A 216 -1.20 12.05 -30.55
C ALA A 216 0.05 12.78 -31.06
N ALA A 217 1.23 12.43 -30.55
CA ALA A 217 2.50 12.97 -31.04
C ALA A 217 2.76 12.58 -32.51
N GLN A 218 2.53 11.30 -32.87
CA GLN A 218 2.69 10.84 -34.22
C GLN A 218 1.64 11.43 -35.17
N ASP A 219 0.35 11.45 -34.76
CA ASP A 219 -0.74 12.02 -35.56
C ASP A 219 -0.49 13.51 -35.91
N ALA A 220 0.04 14.27 -34.91
CA ALA A 220 0.40 15.68 -35.15
C ALA A 220 1.57 15.83 -36.12
N ARG A 221 2.57 14.94 -36.06
CA ARG A 221 3.72 14.93 -36.97
C ARG A 221 3.29 14.55 -38.38
N ASP A 222 2.39 13.61 -38.57
CA ASP A 222 1.85 13.19 -39.84
C ASP A 222 0.86 14.20 -40.46
N GLY A 223 0.43 15.20 -39.71
CA GLY A 223 -0.58 16.18 -40.10
C GLY A 223 -2.01 15.62 -40.09
N THR A 224 -2.24 14.42 -39.60
CA THR A 224 -3.57 13.80 -39.42
C THR A 224 -4.25 14.26 -38.13
N GLY A 225 -3.46 14.66 -37.11
CA GLY A 225 -3.91 15.21 -35.84
C GLY A 225 -3.71 16.71 -35.74
N LYS A 226 -4.23 17.27 -34.62
CA LYS A 226 -4.00 18.69 -34.30
C LYS A 226 -2.62 18.88 -33.70
N HIS A 227 -2.06 20.07 -33.88
CA HIS A 227 -0.80 20.47 -33.25
C HIS A 227 -0.91 20.31 -31.70
N THR A 228 0.13 19.73 -31.11
CA THR A 228 0.27 19.49 -29.67
C THR A 228 1.73 19.53 -29.26
N ILE A 229 2.01 20.04 -28.08
CA ILE A 229 3.36 20.00 -27.48
C ILE A 229 3.75 18.58 -27.05
N LEU A 230 2.82 17.63 -27.06
CA LEU A 230 3.13 16.22 -26.81
C LEU A 230 4.14 15.68 -27.81
N THR A 231 4.18 16.22 -29.05
CA THR A 231 5.16 15.80 -30.06
C THR A 231 6.58 15.93 -29.51
N ASP A 232 6.95 17.13 -29.07
CA ASP A 232 8.29 17.39 -28.55
C ASP A 232 8.55 16.61 -27.24
N LEU A 233 7.59 16.60 -26.29
CA LEU A 233 7.74 15.91 -25.01
C LEU A 233 7.90 14.39 -25.14
N VAL A 234 7.22 13.78 -26.10
CA VAL A 234 7.30 12.34 -26.35
C VAL A 234 8.59 12.00 -27.07
N GLU A 235 8.97 12.77 -28.11
CA GLU A 235 10.18 12.54 -28.88
C GLU A 235 11.45 12.81 -28.06
N ASP A 236 11.48 13.86 -27.25
CA ASP A 236 12.57 14.11 -26.30
C ASP A 236 12.78 12.93 -25.34
N LYS A 237 11.68 12.34 -24.88
CA LYS A 237 11.74 11.20 -23.98
C LYS A 237 12.19 9.91 -24.68
N ILE A 238 11.81 9.72 -25.92
CA ILE A 238 12.24 8.58 -26.74
C ILE A 238 13.71 8.78 -27.19
N GLY A 239 14.12 10.03 -27.43
CA GLY A 239 15.41 10.41 -28.01
C GLY A 239 15.42 10.33 -29.55
N ASN A 240 14.25 10.17 -30.18
CA ASN A 240 14.06 10.08 -31.63
C ASN A 240 12.59 10.32 -31.98
N THR A 241 12.24 10.35 -33.26
CA THR A 241 10.84 10.37 -33.70
C THR A 241 10.10 9.10 -33.27
N VAL A 242 8.78 9.21 -33.07
CA VAL A 242 7.95 8.03 -32.77
C VAL A 242 8.04 7.01 -33.89
N TRP A 243 8.00 7.46 -35.16
CA TRP A 243 8.05 6.58 -36.32
C TRP A 243 9.32 5.73 -36.38
N GLU A 244 10.48 6.33 -36.17
CA GLU A 244 11.77 5.63 -36.20
C GLU A 244 11.95 4.70 -35.01
N SER A 245 11.18 4.92 -33.94
CA SER A 245 11.25 4.16 -32.68
C SER A 245 10.17 3.08 -32.55
N ILE A 246 9.30 2.88 -33.53
CA ILE A 246 8.15 1.96 -33.47
C ILE A 246 8.58 0.56 -32.98
N GLN A 247 9.61 -0.03 -33.60
CA GLN A 247 10.06 -1.39 -33.23
C GLN A 247 10.58 -1.45 -31.78
N ASP A 248 11.30 -0.41 -31.35
CA ASP A 248 11.78 -0.33 -29.99
C ASP A 248 10.60 -0.17 -28.99
N ILE A 249 9.64 0.69 -29.27
CA ILE A 249 8.43 0.87 -28.47
C ILE A 249 7.68 -0.46 -28.30
N TYR A 250 7.48 -1.22 -29.40
CA TYR A 250 6.81 -2.53 -29.34
C TYR A 250 7.60 -3.61 -28.60
N SER A 251 8.91 -3.46 -28.47
CA SER A 251 9.75 -4.37 -27.69
C SER A 251 9.64 -4.13 -26.17
N LYS A 252 9.14 -2.98 -25.75
CA LYS A 252 9.03 -2.58 -24.33
C LYS A 252 7.77 -3.14 -23.66
N ASN A 253 7.80 -3.15 -22.35
CA ASN A 253 6.68 -3.57 -21.51
C ASN A 253 5.66 -2.42 -21.29
N GLN A 254 4.53 -2.77 -20.67
CA GLN A 254 3.46 -1.82 -20.32
C GLN A 254 3.94 -0.63 -19.48
N SER A 255 4.89 -0.84 -18.57
CA SER A 255 5.40 0.21 -17.70
C SER A 255 6.18 1.28 -18.48
N TYR A 256 6.86 0.89 -19.55
CA TYR A 256 7.50 1.84 -20.44
C TYR A 256 6.48 2.77 -21.12
N ILE A 257 5.41 2.23 -21.67
CA ILE A 257 4.33 3.04 -22.28
C ILE A 257 3.67 3.93 -21.19
N ALA A 258 3.36 3.37 -20.04
CA ALA A 258 2.80 4.14 -18.92
C ALA A 258 3.73 5.27 -18.45
N SER A 259 5.04 5.15 -18.68
CA SER A 259 6.00 6.19 -18.29
C SER A 259 5.83 7.50 -19.08
N PHE A 260 5.08 7.52 -20.19
CA PHE A 260 4.74 8.74 -20.93
C PHE A 260 3.56 9.52 -20.31
N THR A 261 2.85 8.97 -19.34
CA THR A 261 1.78 9.66 -18.61
C THR A 261 2.21 11.05 -18.09
N PRO A 262 3.41 11.24 -17.48
CA PRO A 262 3.87 12.57 -17.05
C PRO A 262 3.93 13.61 -18.18
N CYS A 263 4.24 13.21 -19.42
CA CYS A 263 4.25 14.13 -20.56
C CYS A 263 2.85 14.72 -20.81
N VAL A 264 1.78 13.92 -20.64
CA VAL A 264 0.40 14.39 -20.83
C VAL A 264 0.03 15.41 -19.75
N PHE A 265 0.40 15.16 -18.49
CA PHE A 265 0.13 16.11 -17.41
C PHE A 265 0.92 17.41 -17.58
N LEU A 266 2.17 17.33 -18.02
CA LEU A 266 2.99 18.51 -18.32
C LEU A 266 2.38 19.32 -19.48
N ALA A 267 1.96 18.65 -20.54
CA ALA A 267 1.29 19.30 -21.67
C ALA A 267 -0.03 19.96 -21.22
N TYR A 268 -0.84 19.28 -20.42
CA TYR A 268 -2.07 19.81 -19.85
C TYR A 268 -1.82 21.08 -19.00
N GLU A 269 -0.82 21.06 -18.12
CA GLU A 269 -0.41 22.20 -17.30
C GLU A 269 0.02 23.41 -18.15
N ASN A 270 0.51 23.18 -19.36
CA ASN A 270 0.83 24.21 -20.35
C ASN A 270 -0.34 24.57 -21.28
N GLY A 271 -1.57 24.13 -20.97
CA GLY A 271 -2.78 24.49 -21.67
C GLY A 271 -3.04 23.72 -22.98
N ASP A 272 -2.33 22.63 -23.23
CA ASP A 272 -2.50 21.79 -24.41
C ASP A 272 -3.86 21.10 -24.42
N LYS A 273 -4.64 21.34 -25.50
CA LYS A 273 -6.02 20.84 -25.62
C LYS A 273 -6.10 19.35 -25.95
N ILE A 274 -5.08 18.80 -26.58
CA ILE A 274 -5.01 17.36 -26.88
C ILE A 274 -4.73 16.59 -25.59
N ALA A 275 -3.79 17.08 -24.78
CA ALA A 275 -3.53 16.52 -23.46
C ALA A 275 -4.76 16.57 -22.54
N GLU A 276 -5.49 17.71 -22.53
CA GLU A 276 -6.76 17.83 -21.79
C GLU A 276 -7.77 16.76 -22.24
N GLN A 277 -7.93 16.57 -23.55
CA GLN A 277 -8.84 15.56 -24.09
C GLN A 277 -8.44 14.13 -23.74
N ILE A 278 -7.14 13.80 -23.80
CA ILE A 278 -6.61 12.50 -23.39
C ILE A 278 -6.95 12.21 -21.93
N LEU A 279 -6.72 13.18 -21.04
CA LEU A 279 -7.02 13.02 -19.61
C LEU A 279 -8.53 12.88 -19.37
N LYS A 280 -9.37 13.69 -20.01
CA LYS A 280 -10.84 13.59 -19.92
C LYS A 280 -11.37 12.25 -20.41
N ASN A 281 -10.89 11.77 -21.56
CA ASN A 281 -11.31 10.47 -22.09
C ASN A 281 -10.96 9.33 -21.12
N ASN A 282 -9.76 9.34 -20.59
CA ASN A 282 -9.31 8.33 -19.65
C ASN A 282 -10.03 8.43 -18.28
N ALA A 283 -10.30 9.63 -17.77
CA ALA A 283 -11.12 9.82 -16.57
C ALA A 283 -12.56 9.32 -16.78
N GLY A 284 -13.13 9.55 -17.97
CA GLY A 284 -14.45 9.05 -18.36
C GLY A 284 -14.55 7.53 -18.34
N CYS A 285 -13.51 6.82 -18.81
CA CYS A 285 -13.47 5.36 -18.75
C CYS A 285 -13.51 4.83 -17.29
N VAL A 286 -12.84 5.51 -16.37
CA VAL A 286 -12.88 5.15 -14.94
C VAL A 286 -14.24 5.47 -14.34
N ALA A 287 -14.79 6.66 -14.65
CA ALA A 287 -16.09 7.09 -14.16
C ALA A 287 -17.22 6.16 -14.62
N GLU A 288 -17.20 5.72 -15.88
CA GLU A 288 -18.18 4.76 -16.42
C GLU A 288 -18.26 3.49 -15.57
N LEU A 289 -17.10 2.93 -15.21
CA LEU A 289 -17.06 1.69 -14.42
C LEU A 289 -17.47 1.91 -12.96
N ILE A 290 -17.10 3.04 -12.36
CA ILE A 290 -17.50 3.38 -10.99
C ILE A 290 -19.00 3.60 -10.92
N ASN A 291 -19.57 4.43 -11.80
CA ASN A 291 -21.02 4.68 -11.86
C ASN A 291 -21.79 3.38 -12.08
N PHE A 292 -21.34 2.54 -13.02
CA PHE A 292 -21.94 1.24 -13.26
C PHE A 292 -21.91 0.33 -12.01
N ALA A 293 -20.79 0.29 -11.28
CA ALA A 293 -20.67 -0.50 -10.06
C ALA A 293 -21.63 -0.01 -8.97
N VAL A 294 -21.77 1.30 -8.78
CA VAL A 294 -22.70 1.91 -7.83
C VAL A 294 -24.15 1.60 -8.19
N ASP A 295 -24.52 1.70 -9.47
CA ASP A 295 -25.90 1.49 -9.94
C ASP A 295 -26.36 0.03 -9.90
N HIS A 296 -25.43 -0.93 -10.03
CA HIS A 296 -25.80 -2.34 -10.30
C HIS A 296 -25.32 -3.35 -9.24
N CYS A 297 -24.56 -2.93 -8.22
CA CYS A 297 -23.97 -3.88 -7.28
C CYS A 297 -24.42 -3.75 -5.82
N ASP A 298 -25.33 -2.82 -5.51
CA ASP A 298 -25.83 -2.59 -4.14
C ASP A 298 -24.68 -2.39 -3.11
N VAL A 299 -23.76 -1.47 -3.42
CA VAL A 299 -22.51 -1.23 -2.65
C VAL A 299 -22.43 0.17 -2.02
N GLY A 300 -23.52 0.91 -2.06
CA GLY A 300 -23.51 2.30 -1.60
C GLY A 300 -22.72 3.24 -2.53
N LYS A 301 -22.58 4.50 -2.10
CA LYS A 301 -22.03 5.60 -2.91
C LYS A 301 -20.63 6.04 -2.45
N TYR A 302 -19.98 5.25 -1.61
CA TYR A 302 -18.62 5.51 -1.16
C TYR A 302 -17.63 4.81 -2.08
N VAL A 303 -16.70 5.58 -2.63
CA VAL A 303 -15.65 5.11 -3.53
C VAL A 303 -14.30 5.42 -2.90
N VAL A 304 -13.54 4.38 -2.57
CA VAL A 304 -12.14 4.52 -2.18
C VAL A 304 -11.25 4.29 -3.40
N ALA A 305 -10.33 5.21 -3.66
CA ALA A 305 -9.51 5.16 -4.85
C ALA A 305 -8.03 5.28 -4.54
N SER A 306 -7.19 4.58 -5.31
CA SER A 306 -5.74 4.53 -5.11
C SER A 306 -5.02 4.42 -6.46
N GLY A 307 -3.69 4.46 -6.40
CA GLY A 307 -2.81 4.40 -7.56
C GLY A 307 -2.17 5.75 -7.89
N GLY A 308 -1.02 5.68 -8.57
CA GLY A 308 -0.16 6.84 -8.81
C GLY A 308 -0.87 7.99 -9.54
N ILE A 309 -1.75 7.69 -10.50
CA ILE A 309 -2.50 8.69 -11.26
C ILE A 309 -3.43 9.47 -10.32
N LEU A 310 -4.18 8.78 -9.47
CA LEU A 310 -5.14 9.41 -8.57
C LEU A 310 -4.46 10.13 -7.39
N LYS A 311 -3.38 9.57 -6.85
CA LYS A 311 -2.67 10.17 -5.70
C LYS A 311 -1.83 11.38 -6.08
N GLN A 312 -1.10 11.31 -7.19
CA GLN A 312 -0.11 12.31 -7.57
C GLN A 312 -0.64 13.38 -8.54
N LYS A 313 -1.82 13.19 -9.14
CA LYS A 313 -2.35 14.06 -10.19
C LYS A 313 -3.73 14.63 -9.85
N PRO A 314 -3.78 15.76 -9.09
CA PRO A 314 -5.04 16.40 -8.68
C PRO A 314 -5.98 16.72 -9.85
N ALA A 315 -5.45 17.15 -10.99
CA ALA A 315 -6.26 17.46 -12.17
C ALA A 315 -7.09 16.26 -12.64
N PHE A 316 -6.51 15.07 -12.65
CA PHE A 316 -7.24 13.85 -13.04
C PHE A 316 -8.35 13.50 -12.03
N ARG A 317 -8.11 13.72 -10.73
CA ARG A 317 -9.15 13.54 -9.68
C ARG A 317 -10.34 14.50 -9.88
N VAL A 318 -10.05 15.75 -10.24
CA VAL A 318 -11.11 16.75 -10.52
C VAL A 318 -11.94 16.30 -11.72
N MET A 319 -11.30 15.96 -12.85
CA MET A 319 -11.98 15.48 -14.05
C MET A 319 -12.81 14.23 -13.77
N LEU A 320 -12.24 13.27 -13.02
CA LEU A 320 -12.97 12.07 -12.61
C LEU A 320 -14.20 12.42 -11.79
N LYS A 321 -14.07 13.30 -10.77
CA LYS A 321 -15.16 13.67 -9.88
C LYS A 321 -16.31 14.36 -10.62
N GLU A 322 -16.01 15.20 -11.61
CA GLU A 322 -17.00 15.86 -12.46
C GLU A 322 -17.85 14.89 -13.30
N MET A 323 -17.32 13.67 -13.56
CA MET A 323 -18.00 12.65 -14.37
C MET A 323 -18.66 11.54 -13.53
N LEU A 324 -18.46 11.54 -12.22
CA LEU A 324 -19.17 10.67 -11.29
C LEU A 324 -20.58 11.20 -10.99
N HIS A 325 -21.49 10.31 -10.61
CA HIS A 325 -22.80 10.75 -10.09
C HIS A 325 -22.62 11.73 -8.93
N PRO A 326 -23.43 12.79 -8.83
CA PRO A 326 -23.21 13.90 -7.90
C PRO A 326 -23.16 13.50 -6.42
N ASP A 327 -23.78 12.39 -6.07
CA ASP A 327 -23.90 11.86 -4.72
C ASP A 327 -22.82 10.83 -4.37
N ILE A 328 -21.91 10.53 -5.29
CA ILE A 328 -20.75 9.68 -5.02
C ILE A 328 -19.70 10.44 -4.21
N ILE A 329 -19.29 9.83 -3.11
CA ILE A 329 -18.18 10.31 -2.27
C ILE A 329 -16.90 9.64 -2.75
N LEU A 330 -16.07 10.39 -3.48
CA LEU A 330 -14.74 9.92 -3.91
C LEU A 330 -13.72 10.24 -2.82
N ASP A 331 -13.18 9.21 -2.19
CA ASP A 331 -12.10 9.25 -1.20
C ASP A 331 -10.80 8.73 -1.82
N VAL A 332 -9.74 9.50 -1.74
CA VAL A 332 -8.39 9.12 -2.21
C VAL A 332 -7.44 9.26 -1.01
N PRO A 333 -7.35 8.24 -0.15
CA PRO A 333 -6.55 8.30 1.06
C PRO A 333 -5.06 8.50 0.77
N ASP A 334 -4.40 9.31 1.59
CA ASP A 334 -2.96 9.53 1.48
C ASP A 334 -2.12 8.32 1.95
N TYR A 335 -2.74 7.39 2.69
CA TYR A 335 -2.08 6.18 3.17
C TYR A 335 -1.60 5.27 2.01
N PRO A 336 -0.39 4.69 2.12
CA PRO A 336 0.05 3.66 1.19
C PRO A 336 -0.79 2.37 1.37
N PRO A 337 -0.98 1.52 0.32
CA PRO A 337 -1.77 0.29 0.44
C PRO A 337 -1.30 -0.67 1.55
N ILE A 338 -0.01 -0.70 1.84
CA ILE A 338 0.55 -1.48 2.96
C ILE A 338 -0.05 -1.11 4.32
N TYR A 339 -0.43 0.17 4.54
CA TYR A 339 -1.17 0.59 5.72
C TYR A 339 -2.49 -0.18 5.84
N GLY A 340 -3.25 -0.27 4.73
CA GLY A 340 -4.48 -1.04 4.69
C GLY A 340 -4.27 -2.53 5.00
N ALA A 341 -3.16 -3.13 4.52
CA ALA A 341 -2.80 -4.50 4.91
C ALA A 341 -2.59 -4.63 6.42
N CYS A 342 -1.98 -3.63 7.06
CA CYS A 342 -1.81 -3.60 8.52
C CYS A 342 -3.16 -3.46 9.23
N ILE A 343 -4.05 -2.60 8.76
CA ILE A 343 -5.42 -2.46 9.29
C ILE A 343 -6.19 -3.78 9.18
N MET A 344 -6.14 -4.46 8.04
CA MET A 344 -6.78 -5.78 7.86
C MET A 344 -6.19 -6.84 8.79
N CYS A 345 -4.89 -6.78 9.08
CA CYS A 345 -4.25 -7.66 10.04
C CYS A 345 -4.75 -7.40 11.48
N CYS A 346 -4.91 -6.14 11.88
CA CYS A 346 -5.48 -5.75 13.17
C CYS A 346 -6.91 -6.27 13.32
N ILE A 347 -7.77 -6.05 12.33
CA ILE A 347 -9.16 -6.54 12.32
C ILE A 347 -9.18 -8.06 12.49
N MET A 348 -8.35 -8.81 11.73
CA MET A 348 -8.23 -10.26 11.85
C MET A 348 -7.81 -10.71 13.27
N CYS A 349 -6.95 -9.93 13.92
CA CYS A 349 -6.43 -10.22 15.25
C CYS A 349 -7.33 -9.71 16.40
N GLY A 350 -8.36 -8.91 16.10
CA GLY A 350 -9.24 -8.30 17.09
C GLY A 350 -8.58 -7.15 17.85
N ILE A 351 -7.73 -6.38 17.17
CA ILE A 351 -6.99 -5.22 17.71
C ILE A 351 -7.68 -3.94 17.21
N ASP A 352 -7.79 -2.94 18.10
CA ASP A 352 -8.36 -1.63 17.76
C ASP A 352 -7.47 -0.90 16.74
N THR A 353 -8.07 -0.51 15.61
CA THR A 353 -7.36 0.14 14.51
C THR A 353 -7.04 1.60 14.75
N LYS A 354 -7.69 2.26 15.72
CA LYS A 354 -7.48 3.70 16.00
C LYS A 354 -6.05 4.02 16.38
N GLN A 355 -5.43 3.18 17.21
CA GLN A 355 -4.03 3.37 17.61
C GLN A 355 -3.07 3.22 16.43
N VAL A 356 -3.41 2.35 15.46
CA VAL A 356 -2.62 2.17 14.24
C VAL A 356 -2.66 3.42 13.37
N GLU A 357 -3.82 4.06 13.25
CA GLU A 357 -3.96 5.32 12.50
C GLU A 357 -3.04 6.43 13.04
N GLU A 358 -2.95 6.55 14.37
CA GLU A 358 -2.17 7.60 15.02
C GLU A 358 -0.65 7.42 14.88
N HIS A 359 -0.14 6.18 14.94
CA HIS A 359 1.29 5.93 15.06
C HIS A 359 1.96 5.39 13.79
N PHE A 360 1.18 4.82 12.86
CA PHE A 360 1.73 4.17 11.67
C PHE A 360 2.59 5.11 10.83
N MET A 361 2.02 6.23 10.36
CA MET A 361 2.73 7.13 9.44
C MET A 361 3.96 7.76 10.09
N MET A 362 3.91 8.10 11.39
CA MET A 362 5.05 8.67 12.11
C MET A 362 6.27 7.74 12.12
N SER A 363 6.04 6.42 12.17
CA SER A 363 7.10 5.42 12.23
C SER A 363 7.43 4.81 10.86
N TYR A 364 6.47 4.80 9.92
CA TYR A 364 6.65 4.23 8.58
C TYR A 364 7.69 5.00 7.77
N ASP A 365 7.63 6.33 7.76
CA ASP A 365 8.57 7.17 7.02
C ASP A 365 10.00 7.11 7.61
N SER A 366 10.11 6.78 8.91
CA SER A 366 11.40 6.63 9.59
C SER A 366 12.09 5.29 9.33
N CYS A 367 11.37 4.31 8.80
CA CYS A 367 11.85 2.96 8.47
C CYS A 367 12.26 2.79 6.99
N GLN A 368 12.69 3.88 6.34
CA GLN A 368 13.19 3.85 4.95
C GLN A 368 14.65 3.39 4.88
#